data_f68817fbcd805f48f5b65fd568f7461d
#
_entry.id   f68817fbcd805f48f5b65fd568f7461d
#
_cell.length_a   1.000
_cell.length_b   1.000
_cell.length_c   1.000
_cell.angle_alpha   90.00
_cell.angle_beta   90.00
_cell.angle_gamma   90.00
#
_symmetry.space_group_name_H-M   'P 1'
#
loop_
_entity.id
_entity.type
_entity.pdbx_description
1 polymer ?
#
loop_
_entity_poly.entity_id
_entity_poly.type
_entity_poly.pdbx_seq_one_letter_code
_entity_poly.pdbx_strand_id
1 'polypeptide(L)'
;MGGFTCAKQGVIDLLRQRSRPYLFSNSLAPPLVGAALTAIELASGGDDLRERLFANADRFRAGMTQAGFQLNPGQHPIIPVMLGDAKVSQEMSAKLMEQGLYAIGFFHPVVPVGTARIRTQMSAAHSEEQIDRAIEVFSNVGRSMKVI
;
A
#
# COMPACT_ATOMS: atom_id res chain seq x y z
N MET A 1 -7.19 11.86 9.17
CA MET A 1 -7.28 13.32 9.47
C MET A 1 -5.91 13.82 9.86
N GLY A 2 -5.53 15.02 9.42
CA GLY A 2 -4.22 15.59 9.68
C GLY A 2 -3.24 15.46 8.51
N GLY A 3 -2.09 16.08 8.66
CA GLY A 3 -1.00 16.10 7.70
C GLY A 3 -0.12 17.33 7.90
N PHE A 4 1.07 17.26 7.34
CA PHE A 4 2.02 18.37 7.36
C PHE A 4 2.86 18.38 6.10
N THR A 5 3.39 19.56 5.74
CA THR A 5 4.27 19.71 4.58
C THR A 5 5.67 20.08 5.04
N CYS A 6 6.66 19.31 4.58
CA CYS A 6 8.08 19.61 4.73
C CYS A 6 8.67 19.98 3.36
N ALA A 7 9.26 21.16 3.26
CA ALA A 7 9.87 21.65 2.04
C ALA A 7 10.94 22.72 2.34
N LYS A 8 11.62 23.23 1.31
CA LYS A 8 12.50 24.40 1.43
C LYS A 8 11.72 25.59 1.98
N GLN A 9 12.39 26.44 2.80
CA GLN A 9 11.76 27.55 3.51
C GLN A 9 10.89 28.44 2.60
N GLY A 10 11.38 28.82 1.43
CA GLY A 10 10.63 29.68 0.51
C GLY A 10 9.31 29.04 0.01
N VAL A 11 9.25 27.70 -0.09
CA VAL A 11 7.99 26.98 -0.41
C VAL A 11 7.02 27.05 0.77
N ILE A 12 7.51 26.83 1.99
CA ILE A 12 6.71 26.92 3.21
C ILE A 12 6.15 28.33 3.39
N ASP A 13 6.96 29.34 3.19
CA ASP A 13 6.54 30.75 3.29
C ASP A 13 5.46 31.09 2.24
N LEU A 14 5.66 30.63 1.00
CA LEU A 14 4.66 30.78 -0.05
C LEU A 14 3.33 30.08 0.30
N LEU A 15 3.38 28.83 0.79
CA LEU A 15 2.20 28.10 1.20
C LEU A 15 1.44 28.79 2.33
N ARG A 16 2.15 29.33 3.33
CA ARG A 16 1.55 30.08 4.44
C ARG A 16 0.84 31.34 3.95
N GLN A 17 1.32 31.98 2.90
CA GLN A 17 0.74 33.20 2.35
C GLN A 17 -0.39 32.94 1.34
N ARG A 18 -0.35 31.83 0.59
CA ARG A 18 -1.19 31.62 -0.58
C ARG A 18 -2.08 30.39 -0.51
N SER A 19 -1.81 29.46 0.39
CA SER A 19 -2.64 28.24 0.51
C SER A 19 -3.97 28.56 1.16
N ARG A 20 -5.05 28.53 0.39
CA ARG A 20 -6.40 28.77 0.90
C ARG A 20 -6.82 27.82 2.03
N PRO A 21 -6.53 26.50 1.97
CA PRO A 21 -6.82 25.60 3.08
C PRO A 21 -6.15 26.02 4.39
N TYR A 22 -4.92 26.54 4.34
CA TYR A 22 -4.19 27.01 5.52
C TYR A 22 -4.87 28.24 6.14
N LEU A 23 -5.39 29.15 5.30
CA LEU A 23 -6.02 30.39 5.75
C LEU A 23 -7.47 30.20 6.22
N PHE A 24 -8.18 29.23 5.66
CA PHE A 24 -9.63 29.05 5.84
C PHE A 24 -10.02 27.71 6.46
N SER A 25 -9.06 26.95 7.00
CA SER A 25 -9.29 25.75 7.77
C SER A 25 -9.02 25.97 9.25
N ASN A 26 -9.64 25.13 10.08
CA ASN A 26 -9.29 25.06 11.49
C ASN A 26 -7.88 24.48 11.67
N SER A 27 -7.21 24.86 12.76
CA SER A 27 -5.97 24.25 13.19
C SER A 27 -6.17 22.75 13.46
N LEU A 28 -5.09 21.96 13.30
CA LEU A 28 -5.11 20.58 13.72
C LEU A 28 -5.39 20.48 15.23
N ALA A 29 -6.23 19.51 15.60
CA ALA A 29 -6.49 19.25 17.00
C ALA A 29 -5.20 18.85 17.73
N PRO A 30 -4.91 19.38 18.92
CA PRO A 30 -3.69 19.08 19.66
C PRO A 30 -3.38 17.58 19.84
N PRO A 31 -4.39 16.69 20.08
CA PRO A 31 -4.12 15.25 20.14
C PRO A 31 -3.57 14.67 18.84
N LEU A 32 -3.97 15.19 17.68
CA LEU A 32 -3.43 14.75 16.38
C LEU A 32 -1.97 15.17 16.19
N VAL A 33 -1.62 16.36 16.67
CA VAL A 33 -0.22 16.84 16.65
C VAL A 33 0.64 15.97 17.56
N GLY A 34 0.18 15.69 18.80
CA GLY A 34 0.86 14.78 19.72
C GLY A 34 1.07 13.38 19.13
N ALA A 35 0.03 12.80 18.54
CA ALA A 35 0.13 11.50 17.87
C ALA A 35 1.12 11.52 16.68
N ALA A 36 1.15 12.60 15.90
CA ALA A 36 2.10 12.74 14.80
C ALA A 36 3.56 12.83 15.28
N LEU A 37 3.83 13.57 16.35
CA LEU A 37 5.16 13.67 16.93
C LEU A 37 5.64 12.30 17.44
N THR A 38 4.81 11.59 18.22
CA THR A 38 5.13 10.24 18.70
C THR A 38 5.34 9.25 17.55
N ALA A 39 4.52 9.32 16.49
CA ALA A 39 4.68 8.46 15.31
C ALA A 39 6.02 8.71 14.60
N ILE A 40 6.47 9.97 14.50
CA ILE A 40 7.76 10.32 13.90
C ILE A 40 8.92 9.81 14.79
N GLU A 41 8.83 9.96 16.11
CA GLU A 41 9.82 9.43 17.05
C GLU A 41 9.95 7.91 16.94
N LEU A 42 8.83 7.18 16.96
CA LEU A 42 8.79 5.73 16.78
C LEU A 42 9.35 5.31 15.43
N ALA A 43 8.99 6.01 14.36
CA ALA A 43 9.52 5.72 13.04
C ALA A 43 11.02 5.99 12.93
N SER A 44 11.54 7.00 13.60
CA SER A 44 12.97 7.35 13.61
C SER A 44 13.82 6.28 14.31
N GLY A 45 13.29 5.65 15.36
CA GLY A 45 13.96 4.56 16.10
C GLY A 45 13.59 3.14 15.64
N GLY A 46 12.76 2.98 14.61
CA GLY A 46 12.17 1.70 14.20
C GLY A 46 12.95 0.96 13.10
N ASP A 47 14.27 0.80 13.23
CA ASP A 47 15.07 0.07 12.22
C ASP A 47 14.66 -1.40 12.12
N ASP A 48 14.41 -2.06 13.24
CA ASP A 48 13.93 -3.44 13.32
C ASP A 48 12.57 -3.64 12.62
N LEU A 49 11.67 -2.68 12.76
CA LEU A 49 10.38 -2.70 12.09
C LEU A 49 10.54 -2.52 10.57
N ARG A 50 11.48 -1.68 10.15
CA ARG A 50 11.79 -1.50 8.73
C ARG A 50 12.41 -2.75 8.11
N GLU A 51 13.34 -3.39 8.82
CA GLU A 51 13.94 -4.66 8.38
C GLU A 51 12.87 -5.74 8.21
N ARG A 52 11.98 -5.91 9.19
CA ARG A 52 10.85 -6.85 9.09
C ARG A 52 9.91 -6.51 7.94
N LEU A 53 9.61 -5.23 7.75
CA LEU A 53 8.76 -4.78 6.65
C LEU A 53 9.34 -5.15 5.29
N PHE A 54 10.63 -4.93 5.08
CA PHE A 54 11.30 -5.28 3.83
C PHE A 54 11.45 -6.80 3.67
N ALA A 55 11.77 -7.54 4.72
CA ALA A 55 11.81 -9.00 4.66
C ALA A 55 10.43 -9.59 4.27
N ASN A 56 9.35 -9.08 4.84
CA ASN A 56 7.99 -9.46 4.48
C ASN A 56 7.67 -9.12 3.01
N ALA A 57 8.10 -7.96 2.54
CA ALA A 57 7.90 -7.54 1.16
C ALA A 57 8.67 -8.45 0.17
N ASP A 58 9.90 -8.78 0.47
CA ASP A 58 10.73 -9.66 -0.35
C ASP A 58 10.17 -11.09 -0.39
N ARG A 59 9.75 -11.62 0.77
CA ARG A 59 9.08 -12.93 0.86
C ARG A 59 7.82 -12.98 -0.01
N PHE A 60 6.96 -11.98 0.10
CA PHE A 60 5.76 -11.89 -0.71
C PHE A 60 6.07 -11.77 -2.20
N ARG A 61 7.02 -10.92 -2.60
CA ARG A 61 7.45 -10.78 -4.00
C ARG A 61 7.96 -12.10 -4.57
N ALA A 62 8.84 -12.77 -3.83
CA ALA A 62 9.40 -14.05 -4.26
C ALA A 62 8.30 -15.10 -4.46
N GLY A 63 7.41 -15.28 -3.49
CA GLY A 63 6.32 -16.26 -3.57
C GLY A 63 5.33 -15.96 -4.69
N MET A 64 4.94 -14.69 -4.89
CA MET A 64 4.03 -14.30 -5.96
C MET A 64 4.67 -14.48 -7.35
N THR A 65 5.94 -14.15 -7.50
CA THR A 65 6.68 -14.37 -8.76
C THR A 65 6.80 -15.85 -9.07
N GLN A 66 7.13 -16.68 -8.07
CA GLN A 66 7.19 -18.14 -8.21
C GLN A 66 5.83 -18.74 -8.57
N ALA A 67 4.74 -18.18 -8.06
CA ALA A 67 3.39 -18.60 -8.42
C ALA A 67 2.99 -18.23 -9.86
N GLY A 68 3.72 -17.34 -10.54
CA GLY A 68 3.49 -16.93 -11.92
C GLY A 68 2.85 -15.55 -12.10
N PHE A 69 2.65 -14.79 -11.02
CA PHE A 69 2.08 -13.43 -11.11
C PHE A 69 3.10 -12.42 -11.65
N GLN A 70 2.61 -11.49 -12.46
CA GLN A 70 3.37 -10.31 -12.84
C GLN A 70 3.27 -9.24 -11.75
N LEU A 71 4.42 -8.82 -11.23
CA LEU A 71 4.51 -7.74 -10.25
C LEU A 71 5.14 -6.50 -10.89
N ASN A 72 4.71 -5.33 -10.42
CA ASN A 72 5.45 -4.13 -10.76
C ASN A 72 6.84 -4.17 -10.07
N PRO A 73 7.94 -3.95 -10.81
CA PRO A 73 9.29 -3.98 -10.23
C PRO A 73 9.47 -2.87 -9.20
N GLY A 74 10.37 -3.10 -8.23
CA GLY A 74 10.73 -2.15 -7.19
C GLY A 74 10.93 -2.81 -5.83
N GLN A 75 11.38 -2.02 -4.86
CA GLN A 75 11.67 -2.46 -3.48
C GLN A 75 10.61 -1.99 -2.48
N HIS A 76 9.61 -1.22 -2.93
CA HIS A 76 8.59 -0.64 -2.04
C HIS A 76 7.68 -1.72 -1.45
N PRO A 77 7.27 -1.62 -0.15
CA PRO A 77 6.35 -2.57 0.49
C PRO A 77 4.92 -2.58 -0.09
N ILE A 78 4.55 -1.57 -0.86
CA ILE A 78 3.35 -1.63 -1.70
C ILE A 78 3.72 -2.39 -2.98
N ILE A 79 3.06 -3.53 -3.20
CA ILE A 79 3.39 -4.47 -4.28
C ILE A 79 2.17 -4.62 -5.18
N PRO A 80 2.14 -3.95 -6.35
CA PRO A 80 1.05 -4.13 -7.30
C PRO A 80 1.15 -5.47 -8.02
N VAL A 81 0.10 -6.28 -7.93
CA VAL A 81 -0.09 -7.51 -8.71
C VAL A 81 -0.81 -7.14 -10.00
N MET A 82 -0.13 -7.19 -11.14
CA MET A 82 -0.62 -6.69 -12.42
C MET A 82 -1.59 -7.69 -13.07
N LEU A 83 -2.77 -7.21 -13.44
CA LEU A 83 -3.82 -8.03 -14.07
C LEU A 83 -4.25 -7.50 -15.45
N GLY A 84 -4.00 -6.22 -15.74
CA GLY A 84 -4.31 -5.57 -16.99
C GLY A 84 -5.79 -5.21 -17.17
N ASP A 85 -6.69 -6.15 -16.95
CA ASP A 85 -8.12 -6.01 -17.17
C ASP A 85 -8.88 -5.60 -15.90
N ALA A 86 -9.82 -4.64 -16.03
CA ALA A 86 -10.59 -4.10 -14.91
C ALA A 86 -11.55 -5.14 -14.30
N LYS A 87 -12.22 -5.94 -15.13
CA LYS A 87 -13.17 -6.96 -14.69
C LYS A 87 -12.45 -8.05 -13.92
N VAL A 88 -11.32 -8.53 -14.45
CA VAL A 88 -10.46 -9.51 -13.78
C VAL A 88 -10.01 -8.99 -12.42
N SER A 89 -9.63 -7.72 -12.32
CA SER A 89 -9.21 -7.09 -11.06
C SER A 89 -10.34 -7.04 -10.02
N GLN A 90 -11.57 -6.73 -10.45
CA GLN A 90 -12.75 -6.71 -9.57
C GLN A 90 -13.13 -8.12 -9.10
N GLU A 91 -13.22 -9.07 -10.02
CA GLU A 91 -13.58 -10.46 -9.70
C GLU A 91 -12.53 -11.11 -8.78
N MET A 92 -11.25 -10.85 -9.02
CA MET A 92 -10.17 -11.35 -8.17
C MET A 92 -10.25 -10.76 -6.76
N SER A 93 -10.48 -9.45 -6.64
CA SER A 93 -10.67 -8.79 -5.35
C SER A 93 -11.81 -9.41 -4.54
N ALA A 94 -12.95 -9.68 -5.17
CA ALA A 94 -14.10 -10.33 -4.52
C ALA A 94 -13.75 -11.75 -4.03
N LYS A 95 -13.11 -12.56 -4.87
CA LYS A 95 -12.72 -13.94 -4.51
C LYS A 95 -11.66 -13.99 -3.42
N LEU A 96 -10.71 -13.04 -3.40
CA LEU A 96 -9.74 -12.91 -2.32
C LEU A 96 -10.42 -12.59 -1.00
N MET A 97 -11.42 -11.71 -1.02
CA MET A 97 -12.21 -11.37 0.16
C MET A 97 -13.00 -12.58 0.70
N GLU A 98 -13.60 -13.41 -0.18
CA GLU A 98 -14.27 -14.65 0.20
C GLU A 98 -13.34 -15.64 0.91
N GLN A 99 -12.04 -15.60 0.59
CA GLN A 99 -10.99 -16.39 1.23
C GLN A 99 -10.39 -15.73 2.49
N GLY A 100 -10.95 -14.59 2.92
CA GLY A 100 -10.51 -13.86 4.10
C GLY A 100 -9.28 -12.97 3.87
N LEU A 101 -8.94 -12.67 2.62
CA LEU A 101 -7.84 -11.79 2.25
C LEU A 101 -8.36 -10.46 1.72
N TYR A 102 -8.23 -9.39 2.52
CA TYR A 102 -8.63 -8.06 2.12
C TYR A 102 -7.60 -7.44 1.17
N ALA A 103 -7.94 -7.39 -0.12
CA ALA A 103 -7.13 -6.76 -1.15
C ALA A 103 -8.02 -6.11 -2.20
N ILE A 104 -7.69 -4.88 -2.61
CA ILE A 104 -8.55 -4.05 -3.46
C ILE A 104 -7.99 -3.96 -4.87
N GLY A 105 -8.88 -4.11 -5.86
CA GLY A 105 -8.60 -3.88 -7.27
C GLY A 105 -8.55 -2.39 -7.61
N PHE A 106 -7.53 -1.99 -8.36
CA PHE A 106 -7.36 -0.65 -8.92
C PHE A 106 -7.46 -0.74 -10.43
N PHE A 107 -8.38 0.02 -11.01
CA PHE A 107 -8.64 0.06 -12.45
C PHE A 107 -9.02 1.48 -12.87
N HIS A 108 -9.22 1.70 -14.17
CA HIS A 108 -9.62 3.01 -14.70
C HIS A 108 -10.90 3.54 -14.00
N PRO A 109 -11.00 4.84 -13.61
CA PRO A 109 -10.06 5.93 -13.92
C PRO A 109 -8.92 6.11 -12.88
N VAL A 110 -8.82 5.27 -11.83
CA VAL A 110 -7.80 5.40 -10.79
C VAL A 110 -6.40 5.09 -11.32
N VAL A 111 -6.33 4.16 -12.27
CA VAL A 111 -5.10 3.82 -13.01
C VAL A 111 -5.40 3.85 -14.51
N PRO A 112 -4.40 4.00 -15.40
CA PRO A 112 -4.61 3.99 -16.85
C PRO A 112 -5.28 2.69 -17.33
N VAL A 113 -6.03 2.76 -18.44
CA VAL A 113 -6.62 1.60 -19.11
C VAL A 113 -5.53 0.57 -19.43
N GLY A 114 -5.80 -0.72 -19.22
CA GLY A 114 -4.84 -1.80 -19.46
C GLY A 114 -3.82 -2.00 -18.32
N THR A 115 -3.89 -1.23 -17.25
CA THR A 115 -2.97 -1.34 -16.11
C THR A 115 -3.68 -1.68 -14.79
N ALA A 116 -4.83 -2.34 -14.87
CA ALA A 116 -5.56 -2.79 -13.69
C ALA A 116 -4.72 -3.77 -12.86
N ARG A 117 -4.85 -3.70 -11.55
CA ARG A 117 -4.01 -4.42 -10.60
C ARG A 117 -4.71 -4.63 -9.27
N ILE A 118 -4.29 -5.63 -8.52
CA ILE A 118 -4.54 -5.67 -7.07
C ILE A 118 -3.39 -4.95 -6.38
N ARG A 119 -3.71 -4.00 -5.52
CA ARG A 119 -2.70 -3.32 -4.70
C ARG A 119 -2.57 -4.03 -3.37
N THR A 120 -1.43 -4.66 -3.13
CA THR A 120 -1.09 -5.23 -1.84
C THR A 120 -0.14 -4.31 -1.08
N GLN A 121 -0.20 -4.36 0.24
CA GLN A 121 0.66 -3.55 1.10
C GLN A 121 1.12 -4.41 2.27
N MET A 122 2.43 -4.59 2.37
CA MET A 122 3.04 -5.32 3.47
C MET A 122 3.15 -4.43 4.72
N SER A 123 3.18 -5.07 5.88
CA SER A 123 3.37 -4.43 7.17
C SER A 123 4.41 -5.20 7.98
N ALA A 124 5.15 -4.51 8.83
CA ALA A 124 6.01 -5.14 9.83
C ALA A 124 5.21 -5.97 10.86
N ALA A 125 3.90 -5.71 10.99
CA ALA A 125 3.02 -6.46 11.88
C ALA A 125 2.55 -7.80 11.31
N HIS A 126 2.72 -8.04 10.00
CA HIS A 126 2.40 -9.35 9.41
C HIS A 126 3.41 -10.39 9.88
N SER A 127 2.91 -11.58 10.26
CA SER A 127 3.77 -12.75 10.48
C SER A 127 4.12 -13.43 9.16
N GLU A 128 5.16 -14.28 9.17
CA GLU A 128 5.55 -15.06 7.98
C GLU A 128 4.42 -15.98 7.51
N GLU A 129 3.71 -16.62 8.46
CA GLU A 129 2.56 -17.49 8.15
C GLU A 129 1.42 -16.72 7.48
N GLN A 130 1.19 -15.45 7.89
CA GLN A 130 0.19 -14.60 7.23
C GLN A 130 0.59 -14.26 5.80
N ILE A 131 1.88 -14.00 5.56
CA ILE A 131 2.40 -13.76 4.20
C ILE A 131 2.28 -15.02 3.34
N ASP A 132 2.67 -16.18 3.86
CA ASP A 132 2.59 -17.45 3.13
C ASP A 132 1.13 -17.82 2.81
N ARG A 133 0.22 -17.63 3.76
CA ARG A 133 -1.21 -17.81 3.53
C ARG A 133 -1.74 -16.86 2.45
N ALA A 134 -1.30 -15.61 2.44
CA ALA A 134 -1.69 -14.66 1.40
C ALA A 134 -1.23 -15.12 0.01
N ILE A 135 0.01 -15.59 -0.12
CA ILE A 135 0.56 -16.14 -1.37
C ILE A 135 -0.26 -17.36 -1.82
N GLU A 136 -0.59 -18.27 -0.91
CA GLU A 136 -1.40 -19.46 -1.21
C GLU A 136 -2.79 -19.07 -1.71
N VAL A 137 -3.49 -18.16 -1.03
CA VAL A 137 -4.82 -17.68 -1.42
C VAL A 137 -4.77 -17.01 -2.80
N PHE A 138 -3.80 -16.12 -3.05
CA PHE A 138 -3.60 -15.52 -4.37
C PHE A 138 -3.37 -16.58 -5.44
N SER A 139 -2.55 -17.58 -5.17
CA SER A 139 -2.22 -18.65 -6.11
C SER A 139 -3.45 -19.49 -6.46
N ASN A 140 -4.26 -19.86 -5.47
CA ASN A 140 -5.48 -20.64 -5.65
C ASN A 140 -6.53 -19.86 -6.47
N VAL A 141 -6.75 -18.59 -6.12
CA VAL A 141 -7.66 -17.71 -6.85
C VAL A 141 -7.16 -17.47 -8.28
N GLY A 142 -5.85 -17.18 -8.44
CA GLY A 142 -5.25 -16.93 -9.74
C GLY A 142 -5.40 -18.10 -10.71
N ARG A 143 -5.14 -19.32 -10.24
CA ARG A 143 -5.37 -20.56 -11.03
C ARG A 143 -6.84 -20.76 -11.36
N SER A 144 -7.75 -20.57 -10.39
CA SER A 144 -9.20 -20.74 -10.62
C SER A 144 -9.73 -19.77 -11.68
N MET A 145 -9.11 -18.61 -11.80
CA MET A 145 -9.46 -17.56 -12.77
C MET A 145 -8.64 -17.64 -14.07
N LYS A 146 -7.68 -18.59 -14.17
CA LYS A 146 -6.74 -18.72 -15.30
C LYS A 146 -5.92 -17.43 -15.53
N VAL A 147 -5.53 -16.77 -14.47
CA VAL A 147 -4.65 -15.60 -14.50
C VAL A 147 -3.19 -16.03 -14.49
N ILE A 148 -2.92 -17.16 -13.86
CA ILE A 148 -1.62 -17.87 -13.78
C ILE A 148 -1.80 -19.34 -14.10
#